data_caca3fee8f9fd0eec68a1d8dbef218f3
#
_entry.id   caca3fee8f9fd0eec68a1d8dbef218f3
#
_cell.length_a   1.000
_cell.length_b   1.000
_cell.length_c   1.000
_cell.angle_alpha   90.00
_cell.angle_beta   90.00
_cell.angle_gamma   90.00
#
_symmetry.space_group_name_H-M   'P 1'
#
loop_
_entity.id
_entity.type
_entity.pdbx_description
1 polymer ?
#
loop_
_entity_poly.entity_id
_entity_poly.type
_entity_poly.pdbx_seq_one_letter_code
_entity_poly.pdbx_strand_id
1 'polypeptide(L)'
;LGDVYKRQLFKQAKEKAPCIVFIDEIDAIGQKRNSGNLGGNDEREQTLNQLLAEMDGFDPTKGIILLAATNRPEVLDQALLRPGRFDRRIIIDRPNLAGRLATLQVHTRNIHLAEDVNLEKIAQATAGCVGADLANLVNEAALRAVRKGRRAVNQDDLLVSFELVIAGLSLIHISEPTR
;
A
#
# COMPACT_ATOMS: atom_id res chain seq x y z
N LEU A 1 -9.75 14.59 17.87
CA LEU A 1 -9.90 15.01 16.42
C LEU A 1 -10.27 13.82 15.51
N GLY A 2 -9.73 12.61 15.75
CA GLY A 2 -9.99 11.42 14.90
C GLY A 2 -11.45 10.95 14.85
N ASP A 3 -12.19 11.04 15.96
CA ASP A 3 -13.54 10.48 16.07
C ASP A 3 -14.60 11.28 15.33
N VAL A 4 -14.42 12.60 15.23
CA VAL A 4 -15.34 13.48 14.47
C VAL A 4 -15.25 13.17 12.97
N TYR A 5 -14.03 13.00 12.43
CA TYR A 5 -13.82 12.67 11.01
C TYR A 5 -14.37 11.30 10.63
N LYS A 6 -14.22 10.31 11.51
CA LYS A 6 -14.75 8.96 11.26
C LYS A 6 -16.28 8.96 11.16
N ARG A 7 -16.97 9.57 12.13
CA ARG A 7 -18.43 9.71 12.08
C ARG A 7 -18.89 10.46 10.82
N GLN A 8 -18.16 11.50 10.41
CA GLN A 8 -18.46 12.24 9.19
C GLN A 8 -18.29 11.36 7.94
N LEU A 9 -17.22 10.53 7.86
CA LEU A 9 -16.99 9.63 6.75
C LEU A 9 -18.15 8.64 6.58
N PHE A 10 -18.56 7.96 7.66
CA PHE A 10 -19.65 7.00 7.61
C PHE A 10 -21.02 7.65 7.33
N LYS A 11 -21.24 8.85 7.86
CA LYS A 11 -22.43 9.67 7.54
C LYS A 11 -22.46 10.03 6.05
N GLN A 12 -21.36 10.52 5.51
CA GLN A 12 -21.25 10.83 4.08
C GLN A 12 -21.45 9.60 3.20
N ALA A 13 -20.93 8.43 3.61
CA ALA A 13 -21.15 7.19 2.88
C ALA A 13 -22.64 6.84 2.81
N LYS A 14 -23.38 6.99 3.92
CA LYS A 14 -24.83 6.76 3.95
C LYS A 14 -25.59 7.74 3.06
N GLU A 15 -25.15 9.00 2.98
CA GLU A 15 -25.76 10.04 2.16
C GLU A 15 -25.45 9.88 0.65
N LYS A 16 -24.27 9.36 0.33
CA LYS A 16 -23.78 9.20 -1.05
C LYS A 16 -23.90 7.78 -1.61
N ALA A 17 -24.65 6.91 -0.94
CA ALA A 17 -24.87 5.54 -1.43
C ALA A 17 -25.54 5.56 -2.82
N PRO A 18 -25.15 4.64 -3.76
CA PRO A 18 -24.14 3.60 -3.61
C PRO A 18 -22.70 4.15 -3.69
N CYS A 19 -21.80 3.67 -2.82
CA CYS A 19 -20.42 4.12 -2.77
C CYS A 19 -19.48 3.05 -2.23
N ILE A 20 -18.18 3.31 -2.41
CA ILE A 20 -17.10 2.50 -1.83
C ILE A 20 -16.40 3.36 -0.78
N VAL A 21 -16.27 2.83 0.44
CA VAL A 21 -15.46 3.42 1.52
C VAL A 21 -14.16 2.62 1.60
N PHE A 22 -13.04 3.30 1.44
CA PHE A 22 -11.72 2.68 1.54
C PHE A 22 -11.01 3.15 2.83
N ILE A 23 -10.51 2.21 3.62
CA ILE A 23 -9.77 2.45 4.85
C ILE A 23 -8.38 1.84 4.68
N ASP A 24 -7.37 2.69 4.57
CA ASP A 24 -5.98 2.23 4.53
C ASP A 24 -5.42 2.06 5.94
N GLU A 25 -4.42 1.17 6.09
CA GLU A 25 -3.74 0.87 7.36
C GLU A 25 -4.73 0.58 8.51
N ILE A 26 -5.73 -0.27 8.26
CA ILE A 26 -6.77 -0.60 9.25
C ILE A 26 -6.19 -1.16 10.56
N ASP A 27 -5.00 -1.73 10.54
CA ASP A 27 -4.29 -2.21 11.72
C ASP A 27 -3.90 -1.07 12.70
N ALA A 28 -3.84 0.18 12.25
CA ALA A 28 -3.61 1.32 13.15
C ALA A 28 -4.70 1.45 14.23
N ILE A 29 -5.94 1.04 13.91
CA ILE A 29 -7.10 1.13 14.80
C ILE A 29 -7.71 -0.23 15.16
N GLY A 30 -7.44 -1.25 14.35
CA GLY A 30 -8.05 -2.58 14.43
C GLY A 30 -7.22 -3.65 15.13
N GLN A 31 -6.22 -3.30 15.93
CA GLN A 31 -5.36 -4.28 16.61
C GLN A 31 -6.09 -5.04 17.71
N LYS A 32 -5.69 -6.30 17.90
CA LYS A 32 -6.11 -7.16 19.02
C LYS A 32 -5.80 -6.50 20.36
N ARG A 33 -6.66 -6.76 21.33
CA ARG A 33 -6.48 -6.33 22.73
C ARG A 33 -5.24 -6.99 23.34
N ASN A 34 -4.25 -6.20 23.73
CA ASN A 34 -3.14 -6.68 24.54
C ASN A 34 -3.45 -6.44 26.01
N SER A 35 -3.64 -7.51 26.77
CA SER A 35 -4.02 -7.51 28.20
C SER A 35 -2.98 -6.94 29.17
N GLY A 36 -1.92 -6.28 28.70
CA GLY A 36 -0.73 -5.98 29.51
C GLY A 36 -0.29 -4.53 29.62
N ASN A 37 -0.94 -3.55 29.01
CA ASN A 37 -0.45 -2.16 29.05
C ASN A 37 -1.54 -1.18 29.53
N LEU A 38 -1.47 -0.80 30.80
CA LEU A 38 -2.30 0.19 31.47
C LEU A 38 -1.95 1.60 30.97
N GLY A 39 -2.68 2.15 30.01
CA GLY A 39 -2.64 3.60 29.80
C GLY A 39 -2.70 4.14 28.37
N GLY A 40 -2.64 3.31 27.34
CA GLY A 40 -2.68 3.80 25.95
C GLY A 40 -3.72 3.09 25.07
N ASN A 41 -4.44 2.12 25.60
CA ASN A 41 -5.33 1.25 24.85
C ASN A 41 -6.79 1.75 24.79
N ASP A 42 -7.21 2.60 25.73
CA ASP A 42 -8.61 3.03 25.85
C ASP A 42 -9.09 3.80 24.62
N GLU A 43 -8.29 4.72 24.08
CA GLU A 43 -8.68 5.48 22.89
C GLU A 43 -8.77 4.60 21.63
N ARG A 44 -7.83 3.64 21.48
CA ARG A 44 -7.84 2.72 20.35
C ARG A 44 -9.01 1.75 20.44
N GLU A 45 -9.29 1.23 21.63
CA GLU A 45 -10.42 0.35 21.86
C GLU A 45 -11.75 1.07 21.62
N GLN A 46 -11.87 2.29 22.10
CA GLN A 46 -13.03 3.13 21.83
C GLN A 46 -13.21 3.40 20.34
N THR A 47 -12.11 3.67 19.63
CA THR A 47 -12.10 3.87 18.17
C THR A 47 -12.52 2.61 17.42
N LEU A 48 -12.01 1.44 17.81
CA LEU A 48 -12.40 0.17 17.21
C LEU A 48 -13.88 -0.13 17.42
N ASN A 49 -14.37 0.01 18.67
CA ASN A 49 -15.77 -0.23 19.01
C ASN A 49 -16.70 0.70 18.23
N GLN A 50 -16.30 1.97 18.06
CA GLN A 50 -17.07 2.90 17.24
C GLN A 50 -17.07 2.51 15.77
N LEU A 51 -15.92 2.09 15.18
CA LEU A 51 -15.85 1.59 13.83
C LEU A 51 -16.79 0.40 13.62
N LEU A 52 -16.77 -0.56 14.56
CA LEU A 52 -17.64 -1.74 14.51
C LEU A 52 -19.13 -1.34 14.56
N ALA A 53 -19.50 -0.40 15.43
CA ALA A 53 -20.87 0.11 15.52
C ALA A 53 -21.33 0.81 14.23
N GLU A 54 -20.46 1.59 13.60
CA GLU A 54 -20.78 2.24 12.32
C GLU A 54 -20.93 1.24 11.18
N MET A 55 -20.09 0.18 11.15
CA MET A 55 -20.20 -0.90 10.16
C MET A 55 -21.51 -1.68 10.32
N ASP A 56 -21.88 -2.02 11.55
CA ASP A 56 -23.13 -2.73 11.85
C ASP A 56 -24.37 -1.86 11.55
N GLY A 57 -24.21 -0.56 11.49
CA GLY A 57 -25.25 0.41 11.13
C GLY A 57 -25.45 0.64 9.64
N PHE A 58 -24.74 -0.10 8.76
CA PHE A 58 -24.98 -0.03 7.32
C PHE A 58 -26.17 -0.90 6.92
N ASP A 59 -26.99 -0.32 6.05
CA ASP A 59 -28.06 -1.05 5.37
C ASP A 59 -27.46 -1.75 4.14
N PRO A 60 -27.44 -3.10 4.10
CA PRO A 60 -26.84 -3.84 2.99
C PRO A 60 -27.56 -3.57 1.64
N THR A 61 -28.79 -3.07 1.67
CA THR A 61 -29.55 -2.76 0.45
C THR A 61 -29.11 -1.46 -0.23
N LYS A 62 -28.39 -0.59 0.48
CA LYS A 62 -27.95 0.71 -0.06
C LYS A 62 -26.71 0.65 -0.94
N GLY A 63 -26.08 -0.52 -1.09
CA GLY A 63 -24.94 -0.69 -1.99
C GLY A 63 -23.66 0.01 -1.51
N ILE A 64 -23.42 0.06 -0.19
CA ILE A 64 -22.17 0.56 0.38
C ILE A 64 -21.20 -0.61 0.51
N ILE A 65 -20.02 -0.47 -0.10
CA ILE A 65 -18.94 -1.45 -0.02
C ILE A 65 -17.82 -0.89 0.85
N LEU A 66 -17.41 -1.65 1.87
CA LEU A 66 -16.24 -1.33 2.69
C LEU A 66 -15.03 -2.11 2.20
N LEU A 67 -13.95 -1.41 1.92
CA LEU A 67 -12.64 -1.99 1.63
C LEU A 67 -11.65 -1.51 2.68
N ALA A 68 -10.83 -2.41 3.19
CA ALA A 68 -9.72 -2.05 4.05
C ALA A 68 -8.43 -2.69 3.58
N ALA A 69 -7.32 -2.00 3.77
CA ALA A 69 -5.98 -2.52 3.47
C ALA A 69 -5.14 -2.58 4.74
N THR A 70 -4.28 -3.59 4.84
CA THR A 70 -3.28 -3.73 5.89
C THR A 70 -2.09 -4.55 5.42
N ASN A 71 -0.91 -4.21 5.91
CA ASN A 71 0.31 -5.01 5.76
C ASN A 71 0.48 -6.02 6.92
N ARG A 72 -0.40 -5.97 7.94
CA ARG A 72 -0.29 -6.76 9.17
C ARG A 72 -1.61 -7.43 9.54
N PRO A 73 -2.13 -8.34 8.70
CA PRO A 73 -3.45 -8.95 8.93
C PRO A 73 -3.51 -9.77 10.23
N GLU A 74 -2.37 -10.28 10.71
CA GLU A 74 -2.27 -11.09 11.92
C GLU A 74 -2.55 -10.33 13.22
N VAL A 75 -2.41 -9.00 13.21
CA VAL A 75 -2.67 -8.16 14.40
C VAL A 75 -4.11 -7.68 14.50
N LEU A 76 -4.91 -7.88 13.45
CA LEU A 76 -6.30 -7.42 13.42
C LEU A 76 -7.17 -8.15 14.46
N ASP A 77 -8.06 -7.40 15.09
CA ASP A 77 -9.08 -7.96 15.98
C ASP A 77 -10.08 -8.82 15.18
N GLN A 78 -10.40 -10.00 15.72
CA GLN A 78 -11.30 -10.93 15.06
C GLN A 78 -12.71 -10.36 14.87
N ALA A 79 -13.12 -9.40 15.68
CA ALA A 79 -14.40 -8.74 15.54
C ALA A 79 -14.56 -8.02 14.19
N LEU A 80 -13.47 -7.51 13.61
CA LEU A 80 -13.47 -6.90 12.27
C LEU A 80 -13.70 -7.93 11.16
N LEU A 81 -13.33 -9.18 11.39
CA LEU A 81 -13.34 -10.24 10.39
C LEU A 81 -14.62 -11.11 10.42
N ARG A 82 -15.61 -10.72 11.23
CA ARG A 82 -16.89 -11.43 11.34
C ARG A 82 -17.79 -11.17 10.11
N PRO A 83 -18.71 -12.08 9.81
CA PRO A 83 -19.72 -11.88 8.78
C PRO A 83 -20.47 -10.55 8.94
N GLY A 84 -20.74 -9.87 7.84
CA GLY A 84 -21.33 -8.54 7.82
C GLY A 84 -20.34 -7.37 8.00
N ARG A 85 -19.05 -7.67 8.15
CA ARG A 85 -17.96 -6.70 8.26
C ARG A 85 -16.93 -7.01 7.17
N PHE A 86 -15.61 -7.14 7.50
CA PHE A 86 -14.60 -7.56 6.52
C PHE A 86 -14.55 -9.10 6.42
N ASP A 87 -15.58 -9.68 5.85
CA ASP A 87 -15.76 -11.13 5.75
C ASP A 87 -14.98 -11.76 4.59
N ARG A 88 -14.48 -10.96 3.66
CA ARG A 88 -13.69 -11.41 2.52
C ARG A 88 -12.28 -10.89 2.61
N ARG A 89 -11.32 -11.80 2.45
CA ARG A 89 -9.89 -11.47 2.40
C ARG A 89 -9.37 -11.67 0.99
N ILE A 90 -8.67 -10.65 0.50
CA ILE A 90 -7.94 -10.71 -0.76
C ILE A 90 -6.47 -10.54 -0.41
N ILE A 91 -5.66 -11.55 -0.72
CA ILE A 91 -4.21 -11.47 -0.53
C ILE A 91 -3.62 -10.91 -1.80
N ILE A 92 -2.86 -9.82 -1.65
CA ILE A 92 -2.11 -9.20 -2.75
C ILE A 92 -0.65 -9.61 -2.58
N ASP A 93 -0.23 -10.59 -3.36
CA ASP A 93 1.15 -11.08 -3.37
C ASP A 93 2.07 -10.12 -4.14
N ARG A 94 3.39 -10.32 -3.95
CA ARG A 94 4.40 -9.66 -4.77
C ARG A 94 4.18 -10.01 -6.24
N PRO A 95 4.37 -9.06 -7.17
CA PRO A 95 4.12 -9.30 -8.59
C PRO A 95 5.07 -10.36 -9.14
N ASN A 96 4.53 -11.30 -9.92
CA ASN A 96 5.33 -12.23 -10.74
C ASN A 96 6.00 -11.47 -11.89
N LEU A 97 6.76 -12.17 -12.74
CA LEU A 97 7.46 -11.56 -13.88
C LEU A 97 6.53 -10.73 -14.78
N ALA A 98 5.37 -11.29 -15.16
CA ALA A 98 4.40 -10.59 -16.00
C ALA A 98 3.81 -9.36 -15.30
N GLY A 99 3.52 -9.46 -14.00
CA GLY A 99 3.06 -8.33 -13.18
C GLY A 99 4.11 -7.23 -13.07
N ARG A 100 5.40 -7.57 -12.90
CA ARG A 100 6.47 -6.57 -12.87
C ARG A 100 6.63 -5.88 -14.21
N LEU A 101 6.58 -6.63 -15.30
CA LEU A 101 6.60 -6.04 -16.65
C LEU A 101 5.44 -5.07 -16.86
N ALA A 102 4.22 -5.47 -16.52
CA ALA A 102 3.05 -4.61 -16.63
C ALA A 102 3.19 -3.34 -15.76
N THR A 103 3.73 -3.48 -14.54
CA THR A 103 3.99 -2.35 -13.64
C THR A 103 5.03 -1.39 -14.23
N LEU A 104 6.13 -1.90 -14.76
CA LEU A 104 7.14 -1.09 -15.47
C LEU A 104 6.54 -0.35 -16.66
N GLN A 105 5.72 -1.02 -17.47
CA GLN A 105 5.02 -0.41 -18.60
C GLN A 105 4.10 0.74 -18.18
N VAL A 106 3.41 0.60 -17.04
CA VAL A 106 2.56 1.68 -16.50
C VAL A 106 3.40 2.87 -16.07
N HIS A 107 4.48 2.65 -15.32
CA HIS A 107 5.31 3.74 -14.81
C HIS A 107 6.18 4.41 -15.87
N THR A 108 6.49 3.73 -16.97
CA THR A 108 7.24 4.29 -18.10
C THR A 108 6.37 4.96 -19.16
N ARG A 109 5.04 4.88 -19.05
CA ARG A 109 4.10 5.38 -20.08
C ARG A 109 4.31 6.85 -20.45
N ASN A 110 4.68 7.68 -19.49
CA ASN A 110 4.87 9.13 -19.66
C ASN A 110 6.37 9.52 -19.70
N ILE A 111 7.26 8.54 -19.89
CA ILE A 111 8.71 8.76 -19.91
C ILE A 111 9.22 8.43 -21.32
N HIS A 112 10.07 9.28 -21.87
CA HIS A 112 10.75 8.99 -23.11
C HIS A 112 11.80 7.91 -22.87
N LEU A 113 11.60 6.73 -23.44
CA LEU A 113 12.56 5.63 -23.45
C LEU A 113 13.40 5.67 -24.72
N ALA A 114 14.68 5.38 -24.61
CA ALA A 114 15.56 5.18 -25.75
C ALA A 114 15.28 3.82 -26.43
N GLU A 115 15.72 3.66 -27.66
CA GLU A 115 15.45 2.45 -28.48
C GLU A 115 16.11 1.18 -27.92
N ASP A 116 17.15 1.33 -27.10
CA ASP A 116 17.86 0.22 -26.47
C ASP A 116 17.14 -0.38 -25.24
N VAL A 117 16.05 0.25 -24.78
CA VAL A 117 15.34 -0.17 -23.57
C VAL A 117 14.53 -1.45 -23.80
N ASN A 118 14.87 -2.47 -23.01
CA ASN A 118 14.13 -3.71 -22.94
C ASN A 118 13.54 -3.90 -21.53
N LEU A 119 12.26 -3.58 -21.37
CA LEU A 119 11.56 -3.68 -20.09
C LEU A 119 11.41 -5.12 -19.58
N GLU A 120 11.42 -6.13 -20.47
CA GLU A 120 11.37 -7.54 -20.07
C GLU A 120 12.65 -7.94 -19.33
N LYS A 121 13.82 -7.51 -19.81
CA LYS A 121 15.10 -7.72 -19.12
C LYS A 121 15.12 -7.04 -17.75
N ILE A 122 14.56 -5.84 -17.64
CA ILE A 122 14.42 -5.14 -16.35
C ILE A 122 13.47 -5.91 -15.42
N ALA A 123 12.32 -6.40 -15.94
CA ALA A 123 11.39 -7.21 -15.14
C ALA A 123 12.03 -8.52 -14.67
N GLN A 124 12.92 -9.12 -15.44
CA GLN A 124 13.69 -10.31 -15.02
C GLN A 124 14.69 -9.98 -13.92
N ALA A 125 15.45 -8.89 -14.08
CA ALA A 125 16.43 -8.45 -13.09
C ALA A 125 15.79 -8.07 -11.74
N THR A 126 14.58 -7.50 -11.75
CA THR A 126 13.87 -7.00 -10.56
C THR A 126 13.07 -8.06 -9.81
N ALA A 127 13.54 -9.32 -9.76
CA ALA A 127 12.87 -10.38 -9.01
C ALA A 127 12.74 -10.00 -7.52
N GLY A 128 11.53 -10.15 -6.96
CA GLY A 128 11.24 -9.81 -5.56
C GLY A 128 10.84 -8.35 -5.30
N CYS A 129 11.01 -7.45 -6.27
CA CYS A 129 10.55 -6.06 -6.15
C CYS A 129 9.03 -5.97 -6.13
N VAL A 130 8.51 -5.03 -5.34
CA VAL A 130 7.10 -4.63 -5.32
C VAL A 130 6.85 -3.41 -6.21
N GLY A 131 5.58 -3.05 -6.40
CA GLY A 131 5.20 -1.93 -7.27
C GLY A 131 5.89 -0.61 -6.92
N ALA A 132 6.02 -0.30 -5.63
CA ALA A 132 6.70 0.90 -5.15
C ALA A 132 8.20 0.92 -5.52
N ASP A 133 8.89 -0.23 -5.43
CA ASP A 133 10.29 -0.33 -5.80
C ASP A 133 10.48 -0.07 -7.29
N LEU A 134 9.58 -0.65 -8.12
CA LEU A 134 9.61 -0.46 -9.58
C LEU A 134 9.31 0.98 -9.97
N ALA A 135 8.37 1.64 -9.30
CA ALA A 135 8.09 3.06 -9.51
C ALA A 135 9.30 3.92 -9.16
N ASN A 136 9.94 3.65 -8.01
CA ASN A 136 11.15 4.36 -7.58
C ASN A 136 12.32 4.14 -8.56
N LEU A 137 12.53 2.90 -9.01
CA LEU A 137 13.53 2.57 -10.02
C LEU A 137 13.36 3.40 -11.29
N VAL A 138 12.14 3.49 -11.82
CA VAL A 138 11.85 4.26 -13.03
C VAL A 138 12.09 5.75 -12.81
N ASN A 139 11.68 6.28 -11.64
CA ASN A 139 11.91 7.67 -11.29
C ASN A 139 13.42 8.00 -11.17
N GLU A 140 14.21 7.15 -10.49
CA GLU A 140 15.67 7.33 -10.37
C GLU A 140 16.35 7.24 -11.73
N ALA A 141 15.91 6.34 -12.62
CA ALA A 141 16.43 6.25 -13.98
C ALA A 141 16.16 7.52 -14.79
N ALA A 142 14.98 8.11 -14.65
CA ALA A 142 14.64 9.38 -15.29
C ALA A 142 15.51 10.53 -14.75
N LEU A 143 15.70 10.63 -13.43
CA LEU A 143 16.59 11.62 -12.82
C LEU A 143 18.03 11.44 -13.27
N ARG A 144 18.51 10.20 -13.40
CA ARG A 144 19.85 9.89 -13.91
C ARG A 144 20.03 10.35 -15.36
N ALA A 145 19.05 10.10 -16.23
CA ALA A 145 19.08 10.57 -17.61
C ALA A 145 19.20 12.10 -17.69
N VAL A 146 18.39 12.81 -16.89
CA VAL A 146 18.41 14.29 -16.82
C VAL A 146 19.77 14.80 -16.31
N ARG A 147 20.32 14.21 -15.22
CA ARG A 147 21.66 14.58 -14.70
C ARG A 147 22.77 14.40 -15.74
N LYS A 148 22.61 13.44 -16.67
CA LYS A 148 23.54 13.22 -17.80
C LYS A 148 23.20 14.05 -19.04
N GLY A 149 22.28 15.01 -18.96
CA GLY A 149 21.89 15.89 -20.06
C GLY A 149 21.08 15.21 -21.17
N ARG A 150 20.52 14.03 -20.92
CA ARG A 150 19.73 13.26 -21.89
C ARG A 150 18.24 13.51 -21.73
N ARG A 151 17.48 13.41 -22.83
CA ARG A 151 16.02 13.56 -22.85
C ARG A 151 15.28 12.22 -22.80
N ALA A 152 16.00 11.10 -22.95
CA ALA A 152 15.46 9.76 -22.91
C ALA A 152 16.23 8.89 -21.93
N VAL A 153 15.50 8.00 -21.24
CA VAL A 153 16.05 6.98 -20.37
C VAL A 153 16.53 5.82 -21.21
N ASN A 154 17.76 5.38 -21.03
CA ASN A 154 18.32 4.21 -21.69
C ASN A 154 18.37 2.99 -20.75
N GLN A 155 18.75 1.84 -21.31
CA GLN A 155 18.82 0.58 -20.55
C GLN A 155 19.78 0.65 -19.35
N ASP A 156 20.93 1.33 -19.50
CA ASP A 156 21.94 1.50 -18.42
C ASP A 156 21.37 2.31 -17.27
N ASP A 157 20.56 3.35 -17.54
CA ASP A 157 19.93 4.13 -16.46
C ASP A 157 19.03 3.26 -15.59
N LEU A 158 18.23 2.38 -16.19
CA LEU A 158 17.35 1.47 -15.47
C LEU A 158 18.14 0.44 -14.65
N LEU A 159 19.19 -0.15 -15.21
CA LEU A 159 20.02 -1.13 -14.52
C LEU A 159 20.78 -0.52 -13.34
N VAL A 160 21.44 0.62 -13.52
CA VAL A 160 22.15 1.29 -12.44
C VAL A 160 21.21 1.80 -11.35
N SER A 161 20.02 2.28 -11.74
CA SER A 161 19.01 2.70 -10.75
C SER A 161 18.48 1.53 -9.94
N PHE A 162 18.35 0.35 -10.55
CA PHE A 162 18.00 -0.87 -9.84
C PHE A 162 19.05 -1.25 -8.78
N GLU A 163 20.34 -1.20 -9.13
CA GLU A 163 21.41 -1.45 -8.17
C GLU A 163 21.38 -0.45 -7.00
N LEU A 164 21.12 0.83 -7.26
CA LEU A 164 20.99 1.84 -6.22
C LEU A 164 19.80 1.61 -5.29
N VAL A 165 18.66 1.20 -5.84
CA VAL A 165 17.44 0.88 -5.05
C VAL A 165 17.70 -0.31 -4.14
N ILE A 166 18.34 -1.37 -4.64
CA ILE A 166 18.73 -2.54 -3.82
C ILE A 166 19.78 -2.17 -2.78
N ALA A 167 20.81 -1.43 -3.15
CA ALA A 167 21.86 -0.99 -2.23
C ALA A 167 21.28 -0.07 -1.13
N GLY A 168 20.35 0.82 -1.46
CA GLY A 168 19.63 1.65 -0.50
C GLY A 168 18.82 0.83 0.52
N LEU A 169 18.16 -0.22 0.10
CA LEU A 169 17.48 -1.17 0.99
C LEU A 169 18.49 -1.93 1.89
N SER A 170 19.66 -2.26 1.36
CA SER A 170 20.74 -2.92 2.13
C SER A 170 21.36 -2.00 3.17
N LEU A 171 21.56 -0.72 2.87
CA LEU A 171 22.13 0.26 3.79
C LEU A 171 21.18 0.62 4.95
N ILE A 172 19.88 0.62 4.73
CA ILE A 172 18.89 0.82 5.80
C ILE A 172 18.92 -0.35 6.81
N HIS A 173 19.16 -1.57 6.34
CA HIS A 173 19.28 -2.74 7.23
C HIS A 173 20.60 -2.80 8.02
N ILE A 174 21.67 -2.14 7.54
CA ILE A 174 22.97 -2.09 8.21
C ILE A 174 23.02 -1.01 9.30
N SER A 175 22.12 0.00 9.25
CA SER A 175 22.13 1.14 10.16
C SER A 175 21.26 0.99 11.43
N GLU A 176 20.62 -0.15 11.67
CA GLU A 176 20.01 -0.41 12.97
C GLU A 176 21.07 -0.94 13.94
N PRO A 177 21.55 -0.12 14.90
CA PRO A 177 22.41 -0.62 15.96
C PRO A 177 21.58 -1.51 16.87
N THR A 178 21.95 -2.78 16.94
CA THR A 178 21.55 -3.69 18.01
C THR A 178 21.84 -3.05 19.36
N ARG A 179 20.82 -2.64 20.08
CA ARG A 179 20.89 -2.34 21.51
C ARG A 179 19.96 -3.28 22.26
#